data_e2b44b1da4156695d8c417a65d5971ef
#
_entry.id   e2b44b1da4156695d8c417a65d5971ef
#
_cell.length_a   1.000
_cell.length_b   1.000
_cell.length_c   1.000
_cell.angle_alpha   90.00
_cell.angle_beta   90.00
_cell.angle_gamma   90.00
#
_symmetry.space_group_name_H-M   'P 1'
#
loop_
_entity.id
_entity.type
_entity.pdbx_description
1 polymer ?
#
loop_
_entity_poly.entity_id
_entity_poly.type
_entity_poly.pdbx_seq_one_letter_code
_entity_poly.pdbx_strand_id
1 'polypeptide(L)'
;MSNDTTRQTVLLVHPGAELFGSDRMLLESAIGLVETGARVVVALPSSGLLVQELVAAGAEVVIVPMLVLRKVLLTPRGLPRLFRDTFRGLGAAWRLIGRLRPDVVYVSTIIIPQWPLVARLRRTRSVSHVHEAEASGNRLVNGMLYSPHLASHRTLVNSRFSLDTIRAALPALARRSHVVYNGVASPPHPLAPRPRVERALRVLYVGRLSPRKGPDLVIDAASRMHAAGRPVDVTLLGAVFEGYEWFERDLRRQAAEAGVPVDFAGFHPDIWPFLAEADVLVVPSRVDEPFGNTAVEGILALRPVIASDSSGLREAAGGYATAQLITPGDPDSIAAALTDIDTRWDEMVSTVADSRAEALRRHAPAVYRSSITAHVLS
;
A
#
# COMPACT_ATOMS: atom_id res chain seq x y z
N MET A 1 31.47 -19.31 -27.77
CA MET A 1 31.29 -19.91 -26.45
C MET A 1 30.04 -19.26 -25.85
N SER A 2 28.92 -19.96 -25.91
CA SER A 2 27.64 -19.49 -25.37
C SER A 2 27.77 -19.53 -23.85
N ASN A 3 27.73 -18.34 -23.21
CA ASN A 3 27.53 -18.25 -21.77
C ASN A 3 26.10 -18.74 -21.47
N ASP A 4 25.98 -20.00 -21.17
CA ASP A 4 24.77 -20.58 -20.57
C ASP A 4 24.69 -20.09 -19.12
N THR A 5 24.34 -18.81 -18.98
CA THR A 5 23.96 -18.24 -17.67
C THR A 5 22.68 -18.93 -17.27
N THR A 6 22.77 -19.97 -16.45
CA THR A 6 21.65 -20.71 -15.89
C THR A 6 20.62 -19.70 -15.34
N ARG A 7 19.46 -19.66 -15.99
CA ARG A 7 18.35 -18.77 -15.68
C ARG A 7 17.93 -18.95 -14.21
N GLN A 8 18.13 -17.91 -13.39
CA GLN A 8 17.76 -17.96 -11.96
C GLN A 8 16.26 -18.20 -11.80
N THR A 9 15.89 -19.08 -10.88
CA THR A 9 14.48 -19.35 -10.53
C THR A 9 14.13 -18.65 -9.22
N VAL A 10 13.16 -17.76 -9.24
CA VAL A 10 12.66 -17.04 -8.06
C VAL A 10 11.24 -17.50 -7.75
N LEU A 11 11.02 -17.95 -6.53
CA LEU A 11 9.69 -18.28 -6.01
C LEU A 11 9.19 -17.10 -5.17
N LEU A 12 8.17 -16.40 -5.65
CA LEU A 12 7.44 -15.36 -4.91
C LEU A 12 6.27 -16.02 -4.17
N VAL A 13 6.01 -15.58 -2.95
CA VAL A 13 4.88 -16.07 -2.14
C VAL A 13 4.10 -14.91 -1.53
N HIS A 14 2.76 -14.98 -1.66
CA HIS A 14 1.87 -13.87 -1.29
C HIS A 14 0.55 -14.38 -0.69
N PRO A 15 -0.06 -13.67 0.28
CA PRO A 15 -1.21 -14.14 1.05
C PRO A 15 -2.58 -13.90 0.40
N GLY A 16 -2.66 -13.18 -0.71
CA GLY A 16 -3.89 -12.78 -1.39
C GLY A 16 -3.79 -12.84 -2.91
N ALA A 17 -4.90 -12.61 -3.60
CA ALA A 17 -4.98 -12.62 -5.05
C ALA A 17 -5.88 -11.50 -5.62
N GLU A 18 -6.16 -10.47 -4.82
CA GLU A 18 -6.90 -9.27 -5.22
C GLU A 18 -5.96 -8.32 -6.00
N LEU A 19 -6.22 -7.01 -5.99
CA LEU A 19 -5.34 -5.96 -6.56
C LEU A 19 -5.24 -4.75 -5.63
N PHE A 20 -5.15 -5.01 -4.32
CA PHE A 20 -4.91 -3.95 -3.33
C PHE A 20 -3.42 -3.51 -3.33
N GLY A 21 -3.07 -2.56 -2.48
CA GLY A 21 -1.74 -1.95 -2.50
C GLY A 21 -0.57 -2.94 -2.41
N SER A 22 -0.64 -3.95 -1.51
CA SER A 22 0.41 -4.98 -1.39
C SER A 22 0.46 -5.93 -2.59
N ASP A 23 -0.71 -6.23 -3.18
CA ASP A 23 -0.80 -7.12 -4.34
C ASP A 23 -0.16 -6.45 -5.57
N ARG A 24 -0.40 -5.13 -5.74
CA ARG A 24 0.25 -4.33 -6.79
C ARG A 24 1.78 -4.30 -6.61
N MET A 25 2.28 -4.21 -5.36
CA MET A 25 3.72 -4.27 -5.10
C MET A 25 4.32 -5.65 -5.42
N LEU A 26 3.59 -6.73 -5.17
CA LEU A 26 4.01 -8.06 -5.62
C LEU A 26 4.09 -8.13 -7.15
N LEU A 27 3.07 -7.63 -7.85
CA LEU A 27 3.03 -7.58 -9.31
C LEU A 27 4.25 -6.83 -9.86
N GLU A 28 4.55 -5.63 -9.33
CA GLU A 28 5.72 -4.87 -9.71
C GLU A 28 7.03 -5.62 -9.44
N SER A 29 7.11 -6.36 -8.32
CA SER A 29 8.27 -7.19 -8.01
C SER A 29 8.41 -8.34 -9.01
N ALA A 30 7.30 -8.98 -9.40
CA ALA A 30 7.30 -10.05 -10.40
C ALA A 30 7.71 -9.54 -11.78
N ILE A 31 7.16 -8.41 -12.23
CA ILE A 31 7.53 -7.76 -13.49
C ILE A 31 9.04 -7.48 -13.52
N GLY A 32 9.57 -6.79 -12.50
CA GLY A 32 10.99 -6.47 -12.44
C GLY A 32 11.90 -7.70 -12.51
N LEU A 33 11.53 -8.80 -11.84
CA LEU A 33 12.29 -10.05 -11.89
C LEU A 33 12.18 -10.75 -13.25
N VAL A 34 10.99 -10.73 -13.89
CA VAL A 34 10.84 -11.27 -15.26
C VAL A 34 11.66 -10.46 -16.27
N GLU A 35 11.69 -9.14 -16.16
CA GLU A 35 12.48 -8.25 -17.00
C GLU A 35 13.99 -8.54 -16.93
N THR A 36 14.50 -9.10 -15.83
CA THR A 36 15.90 -9.56 -15.73
C THR A 36 16.17 -10.90 -16.43
N GLY A 37 15.14 -11.57 -16.97
CA GLY A 37 15.24 -12.89 -17.56
C GLY A 37 15.11 -14.04 -16.54
N ALA A 38 14.85 -13.78 -15.26
CA ALA A 38 14.63 -14.81 -14.25
C ALA A 38 13.34 -15.61 -14.55
N ARG A 39 13.33 -16.90 -14.17
CA ARG A 39 12.10 -17.68 -14.11
C ARG A 39 11.36 -17.32 -12.83
N VAL A 40 10.20 -16.70 -12.94
CA VAL A 40 9.40 -16.27 -11.81
C VAL A 40 8.20 -17.18 -11.62
N VAL A 41 8.11 -17.81 -10.45
CA VAL A 41 6.97 -18.62 -10.03
C VAL A 41 6.31 -17.95 -8.83
N VAL A 42 5.01 -17.69 -8.90
CA VAL A 42 4.25 -17.04 -7.82
C VAL A 42 3.29 -18.04 -7.17
N ALA A 43 3.44 -18.24 -5.87
CA ALA A 43 2.56 -19.10 -5.08
C ALA A 43 1.52 -18.26 -4.34
N LEU A 44 0.23 -18.55 -4.58
CA LEU A 44 -0.93 -17.88 -3.99
C LEU A 44 -1.84 -18.89 -3.29
N PRO A 45 -2.65 -18.47 -2.27
CA PRO A 45 -3.59 -19.37 -1.59
C PRO A 45 -4.87 -19.63 -2.39
N SER A 46 -5.23 -18.73 -3.30
CA SER A 46 -6.47 -18.76 -4.10
C SER A 46 -6.27 -18.09 -5.45
N SER A 47 -7.22 -18.28 -6.36
CA SER A 47 -7.32 -17.51 -7.59
C SER A 47 -7.98 -16.15 -7.32
N GLY A 48 -7.72 -15.17 -8.20
CA GLY A 48 -8.27 -13.82 -8.16
C GLY A 48 -7.71 -12.94 -9.29
N LEU A 49 -8.02 -11.64 -9.27
CA LEU A 49 -7.64 -10.70 -10.32
C LEU A 49 -6.11 -10.62 -10.52
N LEU A 50 -5.34 -10.72 -9.45
CA LEU A 50 -3.87 -10.68 -9.50
C LEU A 50 -3.28 -11.81 -10.37
N VAL A 51 -3.95 -12.96 -10.46
CA VAL A 51 -3.44 -14.11 -11.26
C VAL A 51 -3.32 -13.74 -12.73
N GLN A 52 -4.33 -13.06 -13.29
CA GLN A 52 -4.34 -12.67 -14.70
C GLN A 52 -3.19 -11.69 -14.99
N GLU A 53 -2.98 -10.71 -14.12
CA GLU A 53 -1.91 -9.72 -14.25
C GLU A 53 -0.51 -10.36 -14.16
N LEU A 54 -0.31 -11.30 -13.23
CA LEU A 54 0.94 -12.02 -13.08
C LEU A 54 1.28 -12.89 -14.30
N VAL A 55 0.27 -13.57 -14.85
CA VAL A 55 0.45 -14.38 -16.08
C VAL A 55 0.73 -13.47 -17.27
N ALA A 56 0.02 -12.35 -17.41
CA ALA A 56 0.28 -11.34 -18.45
C ALA A 56 1.70 -10.75 -18.34
N ALA A 57 2.22 -10.61 -17.12
CA ALA A 57 3.59 -10.19 -16.87
C ALA A 57 4.65 -11.27 -17.13
N GLY A 58 4.26 -12.50 -17.51
CA GLY A 58 5.18 -13.60 -17.81
C GLY A 58 5.58 -14.44 -16.61
N ALA A 59 4.91 -14.33 -15.46
CA ALA A 59 5.13 -15.19 -14.31
C ALA A 59 4.30 -16.47 -14.38
N GLU A 60 4.84 -17.58 -13.85
CA GLU A 60 4.08 -18.81 -13.62
C GLU A 60 3.34 -18.70 -12.30
N VAL A 61 2.04 -19.03 -12.25
CA VAL A 61 1.25 -18.98 -11.02
C VAL A 61 0.87 -20.37 -10.56
N VAL A 62 1.05 -20.65 -9.26
CA VAL A 62 0.66 -21.92 -8.62
C VAL A 62 -0.22 -21.64 -7.41
N ILE A 63 -1.34 -22.34 -7.32
CA ILE A 63 -2.23 -22.25 -6.15
C ILE A 63 -1.83 -23.34 -5.17
N VAL A 64 -1.49 -22.94 -3.93
CA VAL A 64 -1.05 -23.87 -2.90
C VAL A 64 -1.66 -23.52 -1.54
N PRO A 65 -2.00 -24.52 -0.72
CA PRO A 65 -2.41 -24.27 0.65
C PRO A 65 -1.31 -23.53 1.42
N MET A 66 -1.67 -22.48 2.12
CA MET A 66 -0.76 -21.77 3.02
C MET A 66 -1.47 -21.28 4.27
N LEU A 67 -0.72 -21.16 5.37
CA LEU A 67 -1.18 -20.43 6.53
C LEU A 67 -1.11 -18.93 6.20
N VAL A 68 -2.23 -18.25 6.33
CA VAL A 68 -2.31 -16.78 6.34
C VAL A 68 -2.78 -16.37 7.73
N LEU A 69 -1.90 -15.80 8.53
CA LEU A 69 -2.21 -15.37 9.89
C LEU A 69 -3.26 -14.25 9.87
N ARG A 70 -4.38 -14.50 10.56
CA ARG A 70 -5.46 -13.53 10.75
C ARG A 70 -5.85 -13.53 12.22
N LYS A 71 -6.24 -12.37 12.77
CA LYS A 71 -6.63 -12.25 14.20
C LYS A 71 -7.68 -13.28 14.61
N VAL A 72 -8.61 -13.63 13.73
CA VAL A 72 -9.66 -14.64 13.98
C VAL A 72 -9.09 -16.04 14.26
N LEU A 73 -7.93 -16.39 13.70
CA LEU A 73 -7.30 -17.69 13.92
C LEU A 73 -6.69 -17.83 15.33
N LEU A 74 -6.45 -16.72 16.01
CA LEU A 74 -5.91 -16.68 17.37
C LEU A 74 -7.00 -16.78 18.45
N THR A 75 -8.27 -16.91 18.06
CA THR A 75 -9.40 -17.16 18.98
C THR A 75 -9.51 -18.65 19.28
N PRO A 76 -10.10 -19.05 20.44
CA PRO A 76 -10.32 -20.48 20.75
C PRO A 76 -11.00 -21.26 19.64
N ARG A 77 -11.98 -20.65 18.96
CA ARG A 77 -12.69 -21.27 17.83
C ARG A 77 -11.83 -21.35 16.55
N GLY A 78 -10.84 -20.48 16.39
CA GLY A 78 -9.92 -20.45 15.26
C GLY A 78 -8.75 -21.41 15.36
N LEU A 79 -8.39 -21.86 16.58
CA LEU A 79 -7.20 -22.70 16.83
C LEU A 79 -7.17 -24.00 16.00
N PRO A 80 -8.27 -24.80 15.86
CA PRO A 80 -8.23 -26.01 15.05
C PRO A 80 -7.87 -25.70 13.58
N ARG A 81 -8.39 -24.59 13.05
CA ARG A 81 -8.08 -24.12 11.69
C ARG A 81 -6.63 -23.65 11.60
N LEU A 82 -6.13 -22.93 12.61
CA LEU A 82 -4.73 -22.49 12.68
C LEU A 82 -3.78 -23.71 12.59
N PHE A 83 -4.00 -24.75 13.40
CA PHE A 83 -3.18 -25.96 13.37
C PHE A 83 -3.25 -26.64 12.00
N ARG A 84 -4.46 -26.87 11.49
CA ARG A 84 -4.65 -27.49 10.17
C ARG A 84 -3.92 -26.73 9.06
N ASP A 85 -4.10 -25.41 9.01
CA ASP A 85 -3.54 -24.57 7.95
C ASP A 85 -2.01 -24.44 8.10
N THR A 86 -1.50 -24.48 9.34
CA THR A 86 -0.05 -24.54 9.62
C THR A 86 0.58 -25.83 9.04
N PHE A 87 0.05 -27.00 9.36
CA PHE A 87 0.63 -28.26 8.86
C PHE A 87 0.49 -28.39 7.34
N ARG A 88 -0.67 -28.02 6.77
CA ARG A 88 -0.88 -28.03 5.32
C ARG A 88 0.06 -27.04 4.62
N GLY A 89 0.21 -25.82 5.17
CA GLY A 89 1.09 -24.80 4.63
C GLY A 89 2.57 -25.19 4.70
N LEU A 90 3.03 -25.75 5.81
CA LEU A 90 4.40 -26.27 5.95
C LEU A 90 4.69 -27.37 4.93
N GLY A 91 3.78 -28.35 4.80
CA GLY A 91 3.91 -29.45 3.83
C GLY A 91 3.88 -28.98 2.39
N ALA A 92 3.05 -27.98 2.06
CA ALA A 92 2.98 -27.39 0.72
C ALA A 92 4.27 -26.63 0.38
N ALA A 93 4.75 -25.77 1.29
CA ALA A 93 5.99 -25.02 1.13
C ALA A 93 7.20 -25.97 0.97
N TRP A 94 7.26 -27.00 1.81
CA TRP A 94 8.32 -28.01 1.73
C TRP A 94 8.37 -28.73 0.38
N ARG A 95 7.21 -29.17 -0.11
CA ARG A 95 7.10 -29.86 -1.42
C ARG A 95 7.39 -28.94 -2.59
N LEU A 96 6.86 -27.70 -2.55
CA LEU A 96 7.03 -26.74 -3.63
C LEU A 96 8.49 -26.31 -3.77
N ILE A 97 9.14 -25.91 -2.67
CA ILE A 97 10.56 -25.53 -2.68
C ILE A 97 11.43 -26.73 -3.11
N GLY A 98 11.11 -27.95 -2.62
CA GLY A 98 11.85 -29.15 -3.01
C GLY A 98 11.71 -29.53 -4.48
N ARG A 99 10.55 -29.31 -5.09
CA ARG A 99 10.28 -29.58 -6.51
C ARG A 99 10.88 -28.52 -7.44
N LEU A 100 10.68 -27.23 -7.09
CA LEU A 100 11.15 -26.12 -7.92
C LEU A 100 12.65 -25.87 -7.77
N ARG A 101 13.21 -26.18 -6.59
CA ARG A 101 14.60 -25.83 -6.21
C ARG A 101 14.96 -24.41 -6.59
N PRO A 102 14.17 -23.40 -6.11
CA PRO A 102 14.42 -22.02 -6.49
C PRO A 102 15.73 -21.54 -5.89
N ASP A 103 16.41 -20.62 -6.58
CA ASP A 103 17.60 -19.94 -6.08
C ASP A 103 17.24 -19.01 -4.91
N VAL A 104 16.05 -18.37 -4.99
CA VAL A 104 15.54 -17.45 -3.97
C VAL A 104 14.04 -17.65 -3.74
N VAL A 105 13.63 -17.59 -2.48
CA VAL A 105 12.23 -17.47 -2.05
C VAL A 105 11.99 -16.03 -1.58
N TYR A 106 11.12 -15.30 -2.27
CA TYR A 106 10.69 -13.97 -1.89
C TYR A 106 9.34 -14.02 -1.19
N VAL A 107 9.27 -13.54 0.04
CA VAL A 107 8.10 -13.58 0.92
C VAL A 107 7.56 -12.17 1.11
N SER A 108 6.43 -11.84 0.49
CA SER A 108 5.93 -10.46 0.38
C SER A 108 5.02 -10.02 1.52
N THR A 109 5.19 -10.55 2.74
CA THR A 109 4.38 -10.20 3.91
C THR A 109 4.91 -10.87 5.17
N ILE A 110 4.51 -10.41 6.35
CA ILE A 110 4.83 -11.08 7.62
C ILE A 110 3.84 -12.17 8.00
N ILE A 111 2.65 -12.20 7.39
CA ILE A 111 1.54 -13.07 7.84
C ILE A 111 1.57 -14.49 7.26
N ILE A 112 2.62 -14.85 6.52
CA ILE A 112 2.86 -16.22 6.01
C ILE A 112 4.19 -16.78 6.53
N PRO A 113 4.35 -16.94 7.86
CA PRO A 113 5.62 -17.19 8.55
C PRO A 113 6.29 -18.52 8.20
N GLN A 114 5.55 -19.49 7.65
CA GLN A 114 6.07 -20.80 7.29
C GLN A 114 7.10 -20.76 6.16
N TRP A 115 7.01 -19.78 5.25
CA TRP A 115 7.86 -19.72 4.06
C TRP A 115 9.34 -19.41 4.35
N PRO A 116 9.69 -18.37 5.13
CA PRO A 116 11.09 -18.13 5.48
C PRO A 116 11.68 -19.26 6.31
N LEU A 117 10.89 -19.90 7.20
CA LEU A 117 11.34 -21.04 7.99
C LEU A 117 11.66 -22.26 7.14
N VAL A 118 10.75 -22.62 6.21
CA VAL A 118 10.95 -23.77 5.30
C VAL A 118 12.09 -23.49 4.32
N ALA A 119 12.22 -22.28 3.79
CA ALA A 119 13.35 -21.90 2.94
C ALA A 119 14.68 -22.10 3.68
N ARG A 120 14.77 -21.67 4.96
CA ARG A 120 15.95 -21.86 5.80
C ARG A 120 16.29 -23.34 6.02
N LEU A 121 15.27 -24.16 6.33
CA LEU A 121 15.45 -25.62 6.51
C LEU A 121 15.87 -26.33 5.23
N ARG A 122 15.40 -25.84 4.07
CA ARG A 122 15.80 -26.33 2.74
C ARG A 122 17.12 -25.76 2.24
N ARG A 123 17.78 -24.91 3.02
CA ARG A 123 19.02 -24.21 2.64
C ARG A 123 18.85 -23.36 1.37
N THR A 124 17.63 -22.91 1.11
CA THR A 124 17.31 -21.98 0.03
C THR A 124 17.38 -20.55 0.54
N ARG A 125 18.00 -19.69 -0.21
CA ARG A 125 18.05 -18.25 0.12
C ARG A 125 16.64 -17.68 0.15
N SER A 126 16.36 -16.74 1.08
CA SER A 126 15.06 -16.07 1.14
C SER A 126 15.22 -14.60 1.46
N VAL A 127 14.29 -13.80 0.90
CA VAL A 127 14.14 -12.38 1.15
C VAL A 127 12.71 -12.16 1.62
N SER A 128 12.52 -11.52 2.77
CA SER A 128 11.19 -11.10 3.24
C SER A 128 10.95 -9.64 2.91
N HIS A 129 9.77 -9.29 2.40
CA HIS A 129 9.36 -7.92 2.19
C HIS A 129 8.13 -7.61 3.03
N VAL A 130 8.30 -6.70 3.97
CA VAL A 130 7.30 -6.32 4.97
C VAL A 130 6.54 -5.10 4.47
N HIS A 131 5.26 -5.27 4.23
CA HIS A 131 4.33 -4.21 3.84
C HIS A 131 3.42 -3.77 5.00
N GLU A 132 3.48 -4.49 6.12
CA GLU A 132 2.67 -4.25 7.30
C GLU A 132 3.54 -3.64 8.41
N ALA A 133 3.11 -2.49 8.91
CA ALA A 133 3.69 -1.89 10.11
C ALA A 133 2.54 -1.42 11.01
N GLU A 134 2.42 -2.02 12.19
CA GLU A 134 1.49 -1.58 13.22
C GLU A 134 2.30 -1.16 14.46
N ALA A 135 2.45 0.15 14.69
CA ALA A 135 3.11 0.66 15.89
C ALA A 135 2.23 0.51 17.14
N SER A 136 0.90 0.46 16.96
CA SER A 136 -0.10 0.38 18.04
C SER A 136 -0.17 -0.99 18.74
N GLY A 137 0.52 -2.02 18.21
CA GLY A 137 0.53 -3.37 18.78
C GLY A 137 1.43 -3.51 20.00
N ASN A 138 1.14 -4.51 20.86
CA ASN A 138 2.07 -4.89 21.93
C ASN A 138 3.42 -5.32 21.31
N ARG A 139 4.51 -4.74 21.79
CA ARG A 139 5.89 -5.02 21.32
C ARG A 139 6.23 -6.52 21.31
N LEU A 140 5.75 -7.26 22.30
CA LEU A 140 5.98 -8.71 22.37
C LEU A 140 5.24 -9.44 21.24
N VAL A 141 3.99 -9.08 20.98
CA VAL A 141 3.20 -9.68 19.89
C VAL A 141 3.82 -9.34 18.54
N ASN A 142 4.22 -8.10 18.32
CA ASN A 142 4.90 -7.67 17.10
C ASN A 142 6.24 -8.41 16.94
N GLY A 143 7.02 -8.56 18.02
CA GLY A 143 8.27 -9.33 18.02
C GLY A 143 8.04 -10.80 17.63
N MET A 144 6.96 -11.42 18.11
CA MET A 144 6.58 -12.80 17.72
C MET A 144 6.17 -12.89 16.24
N LEU A 145 5.44 -11.91 15.71
CA LEU A 145 5.07 -11.86 14.28
C LEU A 145 6.28 -11.69 13.36
N TYR A 146 7.25 -10.87 13.77
CA TYR A 146 8.46 -10.65 12.98
C TYR A 146 9.50 -11.78 13.12
N SER A 147 9.48 -12.56 14.21
CA SER A 147 10.53 -13.53 14.53
C SER A 147 10.77 -14.60 13.45
N PRO A 148 9.77 -15.14 12.72
CA PRO A 148 10.02 -16.11 11.65
C PRO A 148 10.89 -15.54 10.52
N HIS A 149 10.84 -14.21 10.31
CA HIS A 149 11.59 -13.53 9.26
C HIS A 149 13.08 -13.35 9.58
N LEU A 150 13.51 -13.65 10.82
CA LEU A 150 14.94 -13.84 11.15
C LEU A 150 15.56 -15.02 10.36
N ALA A 151 14.75 -15.96 9.88
CA ALA A 151 15.21 -17.04 9.01
C ALA A 151 15.57 -16.56 7.59
N SER A 152 15.08 -15.40 7.16
CA SER A 152 15.43 -14.81 5.87
C SER A 152 16.85 -14.23 5.88
N HIS A 153 17.51 -14.27 4.74
CA HIS A 153 18.84 -13.71 4.56
C HIS A 153 18.82 -12.19 4.57
N ARG A 154 17.74 -11.60 4.06
CA ARG A 154 17.54 -10.16 3.96
C ARG A 154 16.07 -9.83 4.19
N THR A 155 15.81 -8.64 4.73
CA THR A 155 14.45 -8.11 4.89
C THR A 155 14.35 -6.77 4.19
N LEU A 156 13.26 -6.54 3.48
CA LEU A 156 12.91 -5.27 2.87
C LEU A 156 11.70 -4.70 3.58
N VAL A 157 11.62 -3.40 3.66
CA VAL A 157 10.49 -2.66 4.25
C VAL A 157 10.13 -1.47 3.36
N ASN A 158 8.87 -1.10 3.31
CA ASN A 158 8.37 -0.07 2.40
C ASN A 158 8.53 1.37 2.90
N SER A 159 9.04 1.58 4.13
CA SER A 159 9.26 2.91 4.70
C SER A 159 10.26 2.87 5.86
N ARG A 160 10.80 4.02 6.24
CA ARG A 160 11.58 4.19 7.47
C ARG A 160 10.69 3.94 8.70
N PHE A 161 9.44 4.38 8.66
CA PHE A 161 8.48 4.09 9.71
C PHE A 161 8.33 2.58 9.94
N SER A 162 8.18 1.77 8.88
CA SER A 162 8.14 0.31 8.97
C SER A 162 9.45 -0.25 9.57
N LEU A 163 10.61 0.30 9.18
CA LEU A 163 11.90 -0.08 9.74
C LEU A 163 11.98 0.23 11.24
N ASP A 164 11.53 1.41 11.65
CA ASP A 164 11.57 1.84 13.06
C ASP A 164 10.60 1.02 13.93
N THR A 165 9.44 0.66 13.38
CA THR A 165 8.49 -0.26 14.02
C THR A 165 9.10 -1.63 14.26
N ILE A 166 9.79 -2.19 13.25
CA ILE A 166 10.54 -3.45 13.40
C ILE A 166 11.67 -3.27 14.40
N ARG A 167 12.41 -2.17 14.36
CA ARG A 167 13.53 -1.88 15.29
C ARG A 167 13.06 -1.84 16.73
N ALA A 168 11.89 -1.25 16.98
CA ALA A 168 11.30 -1.21 18.32
C ALA A 168 10.87 -2.58 18.85
N ALA A 169 10.39 -3.48 17.96
CA ALA A 169 9.89 -4.80 18.34
C ALA A 169 10.96 -5.89 18.28
N LEU A 170 11.82 -5.90 17.27
CA LEU A 170 12.83 -6.93 17.02
C LEU A 170 14.11 -6.33 16.40
N PRO A 171 15.00 -5.70 17.20
CA PRO A 171 16.21 -5.02 16.71
C PRO A 171 17.14 -5.88 15.86
N ALA A 172 17.16 -7.19 16.11
CA ALA A 172 17.97 -8.12 15.33
C ALA A 172 17.53 -8.22 13.86
N LEU A 173 16.23 -8.13 13.61
CA LEU A 173 15.68 -8.11 12.24
C LEU A 173 15.95 -6.75 11.56
N ALA A 174 15.76 -5.65 12.30
CA ALA A 174 15.97 -4.30 11.77
C ALA A 174 17.39 -4.08 11.25
N ARG A 175 18.41 -4.67 11.89
CA ARG A 175 19.82 -4.61 11.41
C ARG A 175 20.05 -5.23 10.04
N ARG A 176 19.13 -6.08 9.58
CA ARG A 176 19.18 -6.80 8.28
C ARG A 176 18.10 -6.32 7.32
N SER A 177 17.41 -5.23 7.69
CA SER A 177 16.32 -4.66 6.91
C SER A 177 16.80 -3.45 6.11
N HIS A 178 16.31 -3.35 4.88
CA HIS A 178 16.59 -2.25 3.95
C HIS A 178 15.28 -1.61 3.51
N VAL A 179 15.27 -0.28 3.44
CA VAL A 179 14.10 0.45 2.95
C VAL A 179 14.07 0.43 1.42
N VAL A 180 12.95 -0.01 0.88
CA VAL A 180 12.63 0.04 -0.56
C VAL A 180 11.23 0.63 -0.66
N TYR A 181 11.14 1.92 -0.99
CA TYR A 181 9.86 2.60 -1.15
C TYR A 181 9.02 1.97 -2.26
N ASN A 182 7.71 2.00 -2.11
CA ASN A 182 6.79 1.44 -3.08
C ASN A 182 6.93 2.11 -4.45
N GLY A 183 6.82 1.31 -5.50
CA GLY A 183 6.64 1.78 -6.86
C GLY A 183 5.16 2.13 -7.11
N VAL A 184 4.90 3.37 -7.46
CA VAL A 184 3.53 3.85 -7.68
C VAL A 184 3.36 4.21 -9.15
N ALA A 185 2.37 3.60 -9.80
CA ALA A 185 2.05 3.90 -11.18
C ALA A 185 1.62 5.37 -11.33
N SER A 186 1.90 5.94 -12.48
CA SER A 186 1.47 7.28 -12.87
C SER A 186 0.39 7.18 -13.94
N PRO A 187 -0.58 8.10 -14.01
CA PRO A 187 -1.49 8.14 -15.15
C PRO A 187 -0.69 8.33 -16.44
N PRO A 188 -1.07 7.64 -17.54
CA PRO A 188 -0.37 7.76 -18.83
C PRO A 188 -0.35 9.19 -19.35
N HIS A 189 -1.47 9.90 -19.16
CA HIS A 189 -1.67 11.28 -19.57
C HIS A 189 -2.27 12.08 -18.41
N PRO A 190 -1.42 12.60 -17.50
CA PRO A 190 -1.92 13.40 -16.39
C PRO A 190 -2.52 14.71 -16.92
N LEU A 191 -3.74 14.99 -16.51
CA LEU A 191 -4.40 16.26 -16.87
C LEU A 191 -3.90 17.37 -15.92
N ALA A 192 -3.59 18.52 -16.50
CA ALA A 192 -3.25 19.70 -15.70
C ALA A 192 -4.42 20.09 -14.78
N PRO A 193 -4.15 20.65 -13.60
CA PRO A 193 -5.21 21.27 -12.79
C PRO A 193 -5.95 22.35 -13.57
N ARG A 194 -7.20 22.59 -13.25
CA ARG A 194 -7.91 23.73 -13.83
C ARG A 194 -7.24 25.05 -13.44
N PRO A 195 -7.25 26.07 -14.31
CA PRO A 195 -6.53 27.31 -14.06
C PRO A 195 -7.10 28.10 -12.88
N ARG A 196 -8.39 27.92 -12.55
CA ARG A 196 -9.07 28.63 -11.45
C ARG A 196 -10.13 27.77 -10.79
N VAL A 197 -10.32 28.01 -9.50
CA VAL A 197 -11.47 27.50 -8.73
C VAL A 197 -12.63 28.47 -8.91
N GLU A 198 -13.60 28.15 -9.77
CA GLU A 198 -14.66 29.09 -10.14
C GLU A 198 -15.85 29.09 -9.19
N ARG A 199 -16.25 27.92 -8.66
CA ARG A 199 -17.46 27.77 -7.83
C ARG A 199 -17.13 27.09 -6.51
N ALA A 200 -16.77 25.81 -6.58
CA ALA A 200 -16.45 24.98 -5.43
C ALA A 200 -15.10 24.28 -5.66
N LEU A 201 -14.35 24.11 -4.57
CA LEU A 201 -13.15 23.29 -4.56
C LEU A 201 -13.57 21.80 -4.61
N ARG A 202 -13.06 21.04 -5.58
CA ARG A 202 -13.38 19.60 -5.75
C ARG A 202 -12.40 18.77 -4.94
N VAL A 203 -12.88 18.22 -3.84
CA VAL A 203 -12.09 17.40 -2.92
C VAL A 203 -12.36 15.94 -3.16
N LEU A 204 -11.32 15.19 -3.43
CA LEU A 204 -11.36 13.74 -3.61
C LEU A 204 -10.77 13.05 -2.37
N TYR A 205 -11.47 12.06 -1.86
CA TYR A 205 -10.94 11.04 -0.98
C TYR A 205 -10.85 9.72 -1.74
N VAL A 206 -9.71 9.02 -1.64
CA VAL A 206 -9.52 7.69 -2.22
C VAL A 206 -9.09 6.71 -1.15
N GLY A 207 -9.89 5.69 -0.94
CA GLY A 207 -9.55 4.64 0.01
C GLY A 207 -10.76 3.90 0.55
N ARG A 208 -10.49 2.86 1.33
CA ARG A 208 -11.56 2.14 2.00
C ARG A 208 -12.35 3.07 2.91
N LEU A 209 -13.68 2.99 2.84
CA LEU A 209 -14.54 3.71 3.78
C LEU A 209 -14.49 3.01 5.14
N SER A 210 -13.70 3.52 6.05
CA SER A 210 -13.54 2.98 7.40
C SER A 210 -13.11 4.07 8.38
N PRO A 211 -13.44 3.94 9.69
CA PRO A 211 -13.03 4.92 10.70
C PRO A 211 -11.52 5.18 10.75
N ARG A 212 -10.72 4.15 10.42
CA ARG A 212 -9.25 4.26 10.40
C ARG A 212 -8.74 5.21 9.32
N LYS A 213 -9.43 5.25 8.17
CA LYS A 213 -9.04 6.04 6.99
C LYS A 213 -9.59 7.47 7.00
N GLY A 214 -10.57 7.76 7.86
CA GLY A 214 -11.05 9.10 8.17
C GLY A 214 -11.86 9.81 7.07
N PRO A 215 -12.68 9.15 6.22
CA PRO A 215 -13.52 9.86 5.25
C PRO A 215 -14.52 10.81 5.90
N ASP A 216 -14.97 10.52 7.11
CA ASP A 216 -15.82 11.38 7.92
C ASP A 216 -15.14 12.72 8.26
N LEU A 217 -13.82 12.76 8.45
CA LEU A 217 -13.09 14.02 8.66
C LEU A 217 -13.12 14.94 7.44
N VAL A 218 -13.20 14.36 6.22
CA VAL A 218 -13.32 15.16 4.99
C VAL A 218 -14.69 15.83 4.94
N ILE A 219 -15.75 15.13 5.33
CA ILE A 219 -17.11 15.71 5.41
C ILE A 219 -17.16 16.83 6.45
N ASP A 220 -16.57 16.60 7.63
CA ASP A 220 -16.52 17.62 8.69
C ASP A 220 -15.74 18.87 8.24
N ALA A 221 -14.61 18.68 7.59
CA ALA A 221 -13.81 19.79 7.05
C ALA A 221 -14.57 20.56 5.98
N ALA A 222 -15.25 19.85 5.06
CA ALA A 222 -16.07 20.47 4.03
C ALA A 222 -17.25 21.27 4.64
N SER A 223 -17.88 20.76 5.70
CA SER A 223 -18.92 21.49 6.45
C SER A 223 -18.40 22.82 7.01
N ARG A 224 -17.18 22.83 7.58
CA ARG A 224 -16.54 24.07 8.08
C ARG A 224 -16.22 25.06 6.97
N MET A 225 -15.75 24.55 5.82
CA MET A 225 -15.51 25.37 4.64
C MET A 225 -16.80 26.03 4.14
N HIS A 226 -17.90 25.27 4.06
CA HIS A 226 -19.22 25.77 3.69
C HIS A 226 -19.70 26.86 4.67
N ALA A 227 -19.58 26.63 5.97
CA ALA A 227 -19.93 27.59 7.01
C ALA A 227 -19.11 28.89 6.92
N ALA A 228 -17.88 28.82 6.40
CA ALA A 228 -17.00 29.95 6.13
C ALA A 228 -17.27 30.62 4.76
N GLY A 229 -18.33 30.22 4.03
CA GLY A 229 -18.65 30.75 2.70
C GLY A 229 -17.76 30.29 1.57
N ARG A 230 -17.00 29.20 1.78
CA ARG A 230 -16.12 28.56 0.79
C ARG A 230 -16.71 27.22 0.38
N PRO A 231 -17.43 27.12 -0.74
CA PRO A 231 -18.08 25.88 -1.13
C PRO A 231 -17.06 24.80 -1.56
N VAL A 232 -17.34 23.57 -1.16
CA VAL A 232 -16.53 22.38 -1.44
C VAL A 232 -17.46 21.26 -1.92
N ASP A 233 -17.11 20.61 -3.02
CA ASP A 233 -17.74 19.39 -3.50
C ASP A 233 -16.84 18.19 -3.13
N VAL A 234 -17.40 17.21 -2.43
CA VAL A 234 -16.64 16.04 -1.96
C VAL A 234 -16.99 14.79 -2.76
N THR A 235 -15.99 14.10 -3.24
CA THR A 235 -16.14 12.74 -3.79
C THR A 235 -15.43 11.74 -2.90
N LEU A 236 -16.16 10.73 -2.42
CA LEU A 236 -15.63 9.61 -1.65
C LEU A 236 -15.52 8.39 -2.56
N LEU A 237 -14.30 8.10 -3.03
CA LEU A 237 -13.99 6.97 -3.90
C LEU A 237 -13.49 5.80 -3.06
N GLY A 238 -14.32 4.75 -2.95
CA GLY A 238 -14.04 3.54 -2.20
C GLY A 238 -15.31 2.89 -1.68
N ALA A 239 -15.15 1.74 -1.05
CA ALA A 239 -16.25 0.99 -0.44
C ALA A 239 -15.91 0.57 0.98
N VAL A 240 -16.93 0.18 1.73
CA VAL A 240 -16.80 -0.48 3.02
C VAL A 240 -16.47 -1.97 2.84
N PHE A 241 -15.88 -2.59 3.86
CA PHE A 241 -15.85 -4.05 3.94
C PHE A 241 -17.19 -4.62 4.40
N GLU A 242 -17.42 -5.89 4.08
CA GLU A 242 -18.51 -6.67 4.63
C GLU A 242 -18.55 -6.53 6.18
N GLY A 243 -19.72 -6.18 6.72
CA GLY A 243 -19.93 -5.89 8.13
C GLY A 243 -19.66 -4.44 8.56
N TYR A 244 -19.22 -3.57 7.65
CA TYR A 244 -19.03 -2.13 7.91
C TYR A 244 -20.04 -1.23 7.20
N GLU A 245 -21.17 -1.76 6.71
CA GLU A 245 -22.23 -1.02 6.02
C GLU A 245 -22.87 0.05 6.93
N TRP A 246 -22.78 -0.15 8.25
CA TRP A 246 -23.19 0.84 9.25
C TRP A 246 -22.39 2.15 9.11
N PHE A 247 -21.09 2.07 8.81
CA PHE A 247 -20.23 3.24 8.70
C PHE A 247 -20.55 4.06 7.44
N GLU A 248 -20.87 3.41 6.32
CA GLU A 248 -21.31 4.13 5.12
C GLU A 248 -22.66 4.84 5.36
N ARG A 249 -23.60 4.20 6.07
CA ARG A 249 -24.85 4.85 6.47
C ARG A 249 -24.61 6.06 7.37
N ASP A 250 -23.64 5.98 8.28
CA ASP A 250 -23.26 7.10 9.14
C ASP A 250 -22.65 8.24 8.34
N LEU A 251 -21.77 7.97 7.37
CA LEU A 251 -21.21 8.98 6.48
C LEU A 251 -22.28 9.70 5.65
N ARG A 252 -23.24 8.96 5.11
CA ARG A 252 -24.36 9.54 4.34
C ARG A 252 -25.25 10.43 5.22
N ARG A 253 -25.51 10.02 6.45
CA ARG A 253 -26.24 10.81 7.43
C ARG A 253 -25.47 12.09 7.77
N GLN A 254 -24.19 11.99 8.09
CA GLN A 254 -23.31 13.14 8.38
C GLN A 254 -23.29 14.16 7.23
N ALA A 255 -23.15 13.70 5.98
CA ALA A 255 -23.17 14.57 4.80
C ALA A 255 -24.53 15.31 4.66
N ALA A 256 -25.64 14.62 4.87
CA ALA A 256 -26.97 15.20 4.80
C ALA A 256 -27.21 16.24 5.92
N GLU A 257 -26.80 15.94 7.15
CA GLU A 257 -26.90 16.84 8.31
C GLU A 257 -26.03 18.09 8.13
N ALA A 258 -24.85 17.93 7.53
CA ALA A 258 -23.93 19.02 7.25
C ALA A 258 -24.33 19.89 6.04
N GLY A 259 -25.26 19.42 5.20
CA GLY A 259 -25.65 20.10 3.96
C GLY A 259 -24.53 20.20 2.92
N VAL A 260 -23.56 19.29 2.99
CA VAL A 260 -22.40 19.25 2.07
C VAL A 260 -22.72 18.35 0.88
N PRO A 261 -22.48 18.78 -0.36
CA PRO A 261 -22.55 17.88 -1.53
C PRO A 261 -21.46 16.79 -1.44
N VAL A 262 -21.88 15.54 -1.26
CA VAL A 262 -20.98 14.39 -1.18
C VAL A 262 -21.43 13.34 -2.19
N ASP A 263 -20.56 13.04 -3.16
CA ASP A 263 -20.72 11.90 -4.06
C ASP A 263 -20.04 10.66 -3.46
N PHE A 264 -20.81 9.58 -3.31
CA PHE A 264 -20.31 8.28 -2.89
C PHE A 264 -20.10 7.41 -4.14
N ALA A 265 -18.95 7.56 -4.77
CA ALA A 265 -18.63 6.95 -6.06
C ALA A 265 -18.49 5.41 -6.01
N GLY A 266 -18.36 4.82 -4.81
CA GLY A 266 -18.13 3.38 -4.68
C GLY A 266 -16.69 2.97 -5.01
N PHE A 267 -16.45 1.67 -5.16
CA PHE A 267 -15.14 1.13 -5.52
C PHE A 267 -14.92 1.17 -7.03
N HIS A 268 -13.83 1.77 -7.46
CA HIS A 268 -13.34 1.73 -8.83
C HIS A 268 -11.89 1.24 -8.87
N PRO A 269 -11.54 0.28 -9.74
CA PRO A 269 -10.16 -0.18 -9.91
C PRO A 269 -9.27 0.86 -10.55
N ASP A 270 -9.82 1.72 -11.41
CA ASP A 270 -9.15 2.86 -12.04
C ASP A 270 -9.55 4.16 -11.34
N ILE A 271 -8.59 4.78 -10.66
CA ILE A 271 -8.79 6.02 -9.90
C ILE A 271 -8.42 7.28 -10.69
N TRP A 272 -7.76 7.12 -11.86
CA TRP A 272 -7.21 8.24 -12.61
C TRP A 272 -8.25 9.22 -13.14
N PRO A 273 -9.43 8.78 -13.63
CA PRO A 273 -10.49 9.70 -14.03
C PRO A 273 -10.96 10.60 -12.89
N PHE A 274 -11.09 10.05 -11.67
CA PHE A 274 -11.50 10.83 -10.50
C PHE A 274 -10.43 11.83 -10.06
N LEU A 275 -9.15 11.42 -10.09
CA LEU A 275 -8.04 12.34 -9.83
C LEU A 275 -7.96 13.44 -10.88
N ALA A 276 -8.26 13.15 -12.13
CA ALA A 276 -8.25 14.13 -13.22
C ALA A 276 -9.30 15.23 -13.02
N GLU A 277 -10.46 14.90 -12.43
CA GLU A 277 -11.56 15.84 -12.16
C GLU A 277 -11.41 16.57 -10.82
N ALA A 278 -10.64 16.05 -9.90
CA ALA A 278 -10.42 16.64 -8.59
C ALA A 278 -9.46 17.84 -8.65
N ASP A 279 -9.58 18.74 -7.66
CA ASP A 279 -8.61 19.80 -7.40
C ASP A 279 -7.60 19.37 -6.34
N VAL A 280 -8.08 18.71 -5.28
CA VAL A 280 -7.27 18.32 -4.11
C VAL A 280 -7.58 16.88 -3.73
N LEU A 281 -6.55 16.11 -3.46
CA LEU A 281 -6.68 14.79 -2.84
C LEU A 281 -6.44 14.89 -1.33
N VAL A 282 -7.33 14.29 -0.53
CA VAL A 282 -7.20 14.24 0.94
C VAL A 282 -7.03 12.80 1.41
N VAL A 283 -5.98 12.55 2.19
CA VAL A 283 -5.63 11.24 2.77
C VAL A 283 -5.56 11.34 4.30
N PRO A 284 -6.72 11.41 4.99
CA PRO A 284 -6.82 11.83 6.40
C PRO A 284 -6.77 10.66 7.37
N SER A 285 -5.89 9.67 7.16
CA SER A 285 -5.82 8.48 8.01
C SER A 285 -5.56 8.83 9.47
N ARG A 286 -6.41 8.27 10.38
CA ARG A 286 -6.27 8.44 11.83
C ARG A 286 -5.21 7.55 12.44
N VAL A 287 -4.83 6.50 11.75
CA VAL A 287 -3.89 5.49 12.24
C VAL A 287 -2.73 5.34 11.28
N ASP A 288 -1.70 4.69 11.76
CA ASP A 288 -0.49 4.43 10.99
C ASP A 288 -0.76 3.76 9.65
N GLU A 289 -0.14 4.31 8.63
CA GLU A 289 -0.03 3.75 7.28
C GLU A 289 1.40 3.29 7.06
N PRO A 290 1.63 2.08 6.58
CA PRO A 290 2.99 1.61 6.32
C PRO A 290 3.75 2.45 5.31
N PHE A 291 3.04 3.04 4.31
CA PHE A 291 3.61 3.97 3.33
C PHE A 291 2.59 5.07 2.95
N GLY A 292 1.68 4.84 2.02
CA GLY A 292 0.70 5.83 1.56
C GLY A 292 0.71 6.02 0.05
N ASN A 293 0.52 4.94 -0.71
CA ASN A 293 0.49 4.98 -2.18
C ASN A 293 -0.47 6.06 -2.71
N THR A 294 -1.64 6.18 -2.10
CA THR A 294 -2.68 7.14 -2.52
C THR A 294 -2.18 8.59 -2.51
N ALA A 295 -1.37 8.97 -1.52
CA ALA A 295 -0.79 10.31 -1.51
C ALA A 295 0.17 10.54 -2.69
N VAL A 296 1.00 9.54 -3.01
CA VAL A 296 1.90 9.59 -4.17
C VAL A 296 1.10 9.60 -5.48
N GLU A 297 0.00 8.82 -5.58
CA GLU A 297 -0.90 8.80 -6.74
C GLU A 297 -1.47 10.20 -7.02
N GLY A 298 -1.87 10.94 -5.98
CA GLY A 298 -2.32 12.34 -6.13
C GLY A 298 -1.26 13.25 -6.72
N ILE A 299 -0.03 13.20 -6.19
CA ILE A 299 1.10 14.00 -6.69
C ILE A 299 1.42 13.64 -8.16
N LEU A 300 1.43 12.34 -8.48
CA LEU A 300 1.67 11.84 -9.84
C LEU A 300 0.58 12.26 -10.82
N ALA A 301 -0.66 12.46 -10.34
CA ALA A 301 -1.79 12.98 -11.12
C ALA A 301 -1.82 14.51 -11.19
N LEU A 302 -0.76 15.21 -10.75
CA LEU A 302 -0.68 16.68 -10.71
C LEU A 302 -1.72 17.30 -9.75
N ARG A 303 -2.06 16.65 -8.66
CA ARG A 303 -3.00 17.20 -7.66
C ARG A 303 -2.27 17.62 -6.40
N PRO A 304 -2.58 18.78 -5.83
CA PRO A 304 -2.28 19.07 -4.44
C PRO A 304 -2.80 17.96 -3.52
N VAL A 305 -2.01 17.62 -2.49
CA VAL A 305 -2.33 16.52 -1.57
C VAL A 305 -2.32 17.03 -0.14
N ILE A 306 -3.37 16.70 0.60
CA ILE A 306 -3.44 16.86 2.05
C ILE A 306 -3.35 15.48 2.66
N ALA A 307 -2.35 15.21 3.50
CA ALA A 307 -2.15 13.92 4.12
C ALA A 307 -1.89 14.04 5.62
N SER A 308 -2.35 13.07 6.40
CA SER A 308 -2.06 13.04 7.84
C SER A 308 -0.55 13.00 8.09
N ASP A 309 -0.06 13.84 9.01
CA ASP A 309 1.34 13.86 9.46
C ASP A 309 1.62 12.67 10.39
N SER A 310 1.57 11.48 9.82
CA SER A 310 1.77 10.25 10.57
C SER A 310 2.55 9.23 9.74
N SER A 311 3.37 8.44 10.43
CA SER A 311 3.94 7.19 9.92
C SER A 311 4.49 7.28 8.48
N GLY A 312 4.17 6.32 7.62
CA GLY A 312 4.60 6.29 6.22
C GLY A 312 3.98 7.37 5.34
N LEU A 313 2.82 7.95 5.71
CA LEU A 313 2.23 9.09 4.98
C LEU A 313 3.15 10.31 4.99
N ARG A 314 3.83 10.58 6.12
CA ARG A 314 4.84 11.64 6.20
C ARG A 314 5.96 11.43 5.18
N GLU A 315 6.36 10.18 4.94
CA GLU A 315 7.40 9.85 3.95
C GLU A 315 6.87 9.93 2.51
N ALA A 316 5.62 9.48 2.29
CA ALA A 316 4.98 9.47 0.98
C ALA A 316 4.62 10.86 0.47
N ALA A 317 4.14 11.75 1.36
CA ALA A 317 3.68 13.09 1.01
C ALA A 317 4.68 14.21 1.38
N GLY A 318 5.60 13.95 2.30
CA GLY A 318 6.50 14.99 2.80
C GLY A 318 7.55 15.44 1.78
N GLY A 319 7.83 16.76 1.80
CA GLY A 319 8.88 17.38 0.99
C GLY A 319 8.46 17.74 -0.44
N TYR A 320 7.18 17.61 -0.80
CA TYR A 320 6.66 18.13 -2.06
C TYR A 320 6.01 19.50 -1.83
N ALA A 321 6.25 20.46 -2.74
CA ALA A 321 5.68 21.81 -2.63
C ALA A 321 4.14 21.82 -2.68
N THR A 322 3.54 20.81 -3.29
CA THR A 322 2.08 20.66 -3.42
C THR A 322 1.45 19.73 -2.39
N ALA A 323 2.20 19.30 -1.37
CA ALA A 323 1.67 18.44 -0.32
C ALA A 323 1.70 19.15 1.03
N GLN A 324 0.59 19.04 1.76
CA GLN A 324 0.45 19.57 3.12
C GLN A 324 0.21 18.44 4.11
N LEU A 325 0.97 18.46 5.20
CA LEU A 325 0.82 17.51 6.29
C LEU A 325 -0.08 18.13 7.37
N ILE A 326 -1.08 17.36 7.80
CA ILE A 326 -2.10 17.78 8.75
C ILE A 326 -2.09 16.93 10.03
N THR A 327 -2.60 17.46 11.12
CA THR A 327 -2.77 16.72 12.37
C THR A 327 -3.74 15.54 12.18
N PRO A 328 -3.33 14.29 12.45
CA PRO A 328 -4.21 13.14 12.32
C PRO A 328 -5.47 13.26 13.20
N GLY A 329 -6.63 12.98 12.59
CA GLY A 329 -7.91 13.01 13.31
C GLY A 329 -8.51 14.40 13.51
N ASP A 330 -7.88 15.45 13.00
CA ASP A 330 -8.31 16.83 13.18
C ASP A 330 -8.92 17.43 11.89
N PRO A 331 -10.26 17.58 11.82
CA PRO A 331 -10.92 18.17 10.66
C PRO A 331 -10.68 19.69 10.52
N ASP A 332 -10.30 20.41 11.59
CA ASP A 332 -9.93 21.83 11.50
C ASP A 332 -8.61 21.99 10.74
N SER A 333 -7.66 21.08 10.99
CA SER A 333 -6.40 21.05 10.25
C SER A 333 -6.63 20.78 8.75
N ILE A 334 -7.58 19.91 8.38
CA ILE A 334 -7.95 19.66 6.98
C ILE A 334 -8.58 20.93 6.37
N ALA A 335 -9.54 21.56 7.06
CA ALA A 335 -10.22 22.78 6.58
C ALA A 335 -9.22 23.93 6.39
N ALA A 336 -8.26 24.09 7.30
CA ALA A 336 -7.19 25.07 7.18
C ALA A 336 -6.31 24.82 5.95
N ALA A 337 -5.92 23.56 5.72
CA ALA A 337 -5.13 23.16 4.54
C ALA A 337 -5.90 23.37 3.22
N LEU A 338 -7.19 23.01 3.17
CA LEU A 338 -8.05 23.29 2.01
C LEU A 338 -8.16 24.80 1.74
N THR A 339 -8.30 25.61 2.80
CA THR A 339 -8.36 27.07 2.69
C THR A 339 -7.05 27.66 2.15
N ASP A 340 -5.90 27.16 2.62
CA ASP A 340 -4.60 27.60 2.13
C ASP A 340 -4.39 27.26 0.66
N ILE A 341 -4.73 26.02 0.26
CA ILE A 341 -4.65 25.59 -1.16
C ILE A 341 -5.56 26.45 -2.04
N ASP A 342 -6.81 26.68 -1.65
CA ASP A 342 -7.76 27.51 -2.40
C ASP A 342 -7.26 28.95 -2.55
N THR A 343 -6.70 29.51 -1.48
CA THR A 343 -6.17 30.87 -1.47
C THR A 343 -4.90 31.02 -2.32
N ARG A 344 -4.05 30.01 -2.33
CA ARG A 344 -2.78 29.97 -3.07
C ARG A 344 -2.85 29.12 -4.33
N TRP A 345 -4.03 29.01 -4.95
CA TRP A 345 -4.27 28.11 -6.08
C TRP A 345 -3.27 28.27 -7.22
N ASP A 346 -3.00 29.51 -7.64
CA ASP A 346 -2.06 29.80 -8.74
C ASP A 346 -0.63 29.31 -8.42
N GLU A 347 -0.20 29.47 -7.17
CA GLU A 347 1.09 28.97 -6.70
C GLU A 347 1.11 27.45 -6.70
N MET A 348 0.06 26.79 -6.19
CA MET A 348 -0.05 25.32 -6.20
C MET A 348 0.03 24.79 -7.63
N VAL A 349 -0.77 25.35 -8.55
CA VAL A 349 -0.78 24.94 -9.96
C VAL A 349 0.60 25.11 -10.62
N SER A 350 1.34 26.17 -10.28
CA SER A 350 2.67 26.41 -10.86
C SER A 350 3.73 25.37 -10.43
N THR A 351 3.53 24.68 -9.30
CA THR A 351 4.51 23.74 -8.71
C THR A 351 4.15 22.27 -8.85
N VAL A 352 2.95 21.93 -9.38
CA VAL A 352 2.54 20.51 -9.52
C VAL A 352 3.47 19.69 -10.44
N ALA A 353 4.01 20.32 -11.50
CA ALA A 353 4.90 19.64 -12.43
C ALA A 353 6.23 19.24 -11.78
N ASP A 354 6.80 20.12 -10.97
CA ASP A 354 8.04 19.85 -10.23
C ASP A 354 7.85 18.79 -9.15
N SER A 355 6.73 18.86 -8.41
CA SER A 355 6.35 17.85 -7.43
C SER A 355 6.19 16.48 -8.08
N ARG A 356 5.52 16.40 -9.25
CA ARG A 356 5.39 15.17 -10.02
C ARG A 356 6.73 14.63 -10.51
N ALA A 357 7.60 15.49 -11.02
CA ALA A 357 8.93 15.09 -11.48
C ALA A 357 9.76 14.47 -10.34
N GLU A 358 9.69 15.06 -9.14
CA GLU A 358 10.33 14.50 -7.94
C GLU A 358 9.68 13.17 -7.52
N ALA A 359 8.34 13.06 -7.55
CA ALA A 359 7.65 11.82 -7.22
C ALA A 359 8.02 10.68 -8.18
N LEU A 360 8.16 10.96 -9.48
CA LEU A 360 8.65 9.99 -10.47
C LEU A 360 10.08 9.53 -10.16
N ARG A 361 10.96 10.44 -9.76
CA ARG A 361 12.33 10.07 -9.38
C ARG A 361 12.37 9.13 -8.17
N ARG A 362 11.47 9.32 -7.20
CA ARG A 362 11.44 8.54 -5.95
C ARG A 362 10.65 7.24 -6.06
N HIS A 363 9.52 7.27 -6.78
CA HIS A 363 8.47 6.27 -6.68
C HIS A 363 8.03 5.68 -8.02
N ALA A 364 8.72 5.96 -9.15
CA ALA A 364 8.37 5.29 -10.39
C ALA A 364 8.52 3.76 -10.24
N PRO A 365 7.62 2.96 -10.85
CA PRO A 365 7.72 1.49 -10.81
C PRO A 365 9.09 0.96 -11.21
N ALA A 366 9.76 1.59 -12.19
CA ALA A 366 11.10 1.19 -12.62
C ALA A 366 12.16 1.34 -11.50
N VAL A 367 12.07 2.37 -10.66
CA VAL A 367 12.96 2.58 -9.50
C VAL A 367 12.76 1.47 -8.46
N TYR A 368 11.50 1.16 -8.16
CA TYR A 368 11.14 0.06 -7.27
C TYR A 368 11.63 -1.28 -7.81
N ARG A 369 11.33 -1.61 -9.09
CA ARG A 369 11.74 -2.87 -9.75
C ARG A 369 13.26 -3.03 -9.70
N SER A 370 14.02 -2.00 -10.05
CA SER A 370 15.48 -2.03 -9.99
C SER A 370 15.99 -2.30 -8.56
N SER A 371 15.41 -1.66 -7.55
CA SER A 371 15.78 -1.88 -6.15
C SER A 371 15.44 -3.30 -5.69
N ILE A 372 14.24 -3.81 -6.01
CA ILE A 372 13.83 -5.19 -5.68
C ILE A 372 14.76 -6.20 -6.32
N THR A 373 15.03 -6.08 -7.62
CA THR A 373 15.88 -7.03 -8.34
C THR A 373 17.30 -7.06 -7.80
N ALA A 374 17.86 -5.88 -7.47
CA ALA A 374 19.18 -5.78 -6.84
C ALA A 374 19.23 -6.52 -5.48
N HIS A 375 18.18 -6.45 -4.66
CA HIS A 375 18.14 -7.12 -3.37
C HIS A 375 17.80 -8.60 -3.45
N VAL A 376 17.04 -9.03 -4.44
CA VAL A 376 16.59 -10.41 -4.59
C VAL A 376 17.64 -11.25 -5.30
N LEU A 377 18.31 -10.73 -6.32
CA LEU A 377 19.22 -11.51 -7.18
C LEU A 377 20.71 -11.44 -6.74
N SER A 378 21.05 -10.48 -5.82
CA SER A 378 22.43 -10.32 -5.31
C SER A 378 22.88 -11.34 -4.23
#